data_c9db5d9e4aaa1af8d0db6ef235d8bbbc
#
_entry.id   c9db5d9e4aaa1af8d0db6ef235d8bbbc
#
_cell.length_a   1.000
_cell.length_b   1.000
_cell.length_c   1.000
_cell.angle_alpha   90.00
_cell.angle_beta   90.00
_cell.angle_gamma   90.00
#
_symmetry.space_group_name_H-M   'P 1'
#
loop_
_entity.id
_entity.type
_entity.pdbx_description
1 polymer ?
#
loop_
_entity_poly.entity_id
_entity_poly.type
_entity_poly.pdbx_seq_one_letter_code
_entity_poly.pdbx_strand_id
1 'polypeptide(L)'
;KNNKANIVLSRIAPEFIMRLFEQEVPEVFDGIITIKNVVRIPGERAKVAVESYDDRIDPVGACVGVKGSRIHGIVRELRNENIDVVNHTENKQLLISRALSPAKIQSVTLDEENMRAAIYMEADQVSLAIGKGGHNINLAGMLTGYDLDVYRDTDDIEDDVAIDEFADVLDDWIIDALKSIGCDTA
;
A
#
# COMPACT_ATOMS: atom_id res chain seq x y z
N LYS A 1 -5.41 -46.62 -9.93
CA LYS A 1 -4.96 -45.28 -9.55
C LYS A 1 -4.98 -45.21 -8.03
N ASN A 2 -3.81 -45.19 -7.38
CA ASN A 2 -3.71 -45.06 -5.92
C ASN A 2 -3.97 -43.59 -5.55
N ASN A 3 -5.16 -43.29 -5.08
CA ASN A 3 -5.46 -42.03 -4.41
C ASN A 3 -4.82 -42.04 -3.01
N LYS A 4 -3.54 -41.69 -2.92
CA LYS A 4 -2.91 -41.41 -1.62
C LYS A 4 -3.13 -39.93 -1.30
N ALA A 5 -3.74 -39.63 -0.16
CA ALA A 5 -3.77 -38.29 0.40
C ALA A 5 -2.37 -37.90 0.84
N ASN A 6 -1.89 -36.77 0.34
CA ASN A 6 -0.60 -36.19 0.77
C ASN A 6 -0.88 -35.04 1.73
N ILE A 7 -0.24 -35.08 2.91
CA ILE A 7 -0.27 -33.96 3.87
C ILE A 7 0.98 -33.11 3.61
N VAL A 8 0.75 -31.83 3.34
CA VAL A 8 1.82 -30.84 3.14
C VAL A 8 1.80 -29.86 4.29
N LEU A 9 2.94 -29.69 4.96
CA LEU A 9 3.13 -28.68 5.99
C LEU A 9 3.81 -27.46 5.38
N SER A 10 3.27 -26.27 5.64
CA SER A 10 3.80 -25.02 5.13
C SER A 10 3.82 -23.94 6.22
N ARG A 11 4.98 -23.27 6.38
CA ARG A 11 5.11 -22.06 7.21
C ARG A 11 5.04 -20.77 6.39
N ILE A 12 5.03 -20.89 5.05
CA ILE A 12 5.00 -19.75 4.14
C ILE A 12 3.59 -19.44 3.62
N ALA A 13 2.64 -20.36 3.81
CA ALA A 13 1.26 -20.17 3.40
C ALA A 13 0.56 -19.06 4.22
N PRO A 14 -0.32 -18.24 3.61
CA PRO A 14 -1.09 -17.21 4.31
C PRO A 14 -1.90 -17.76 5.48
N GLU A 15 -2.44 -18.96 5.34
CA GLU A 15 -3.24 -19.66 6.36
C GLU A 15 -2.46 -19.85 7.67
N PHE A 16 -1.14 -19.94 7.61
CA PHE A 16 -0.32 -20.05 8.80
C PHE A 16 -0.41 -18.79 9.67
N ILE A 17 -0.35 -17.60 9.06
CA ILE A 17 -0.56 -16.33 9.76
C ILE A 17 -1.98 -16.27 10.34
N MET A 18 -3.00 -16.66 9.58
CA MET A 18 -4.39 -16.66 10.06
C MET A 18 -4.54 -17.51 11.34
N ARG A 19 -3.94 -18.69 11.38
CA ARG A 19 -3.95 -19.57 12.55
C ARG A 19 -3.19 -18.97 13.75
N LEU A 20 -2.11 -18.24 13.52
CA LEU A 20 -1.41 -17.53 14.59
C LEU A 20 -2.28 -16.40 15.17
N PHE A 21 -3.01 -15.67 14.33
CA PHE A 21 -3.97 -14.67 14.82
C PHE A 21 -5.10 -15.29 15.62
N GLU A 22 -5.65 -16.43 15.21
CA GLU A 22 -6.67 -17.17 15.99
C GLU A 22 -6.15 -17.59 17.38
N GLN A 23 -4.87 -17.91 17.53
CA GLN A 23 -4.26 -18.29 18.79
C GLN A 23 -3.98 -17.11 19.72
N GLU A 24 -3.55 -15.97 19.16
CA GLU A 24 -3.10 -14.81 19.92
C GLU A 24 -4.22 -13.77 20.18
N VAL A 25 -5.29 -13.79 19.36
CA VAL A 25 -6.36 -12.79 19.36
C VAL A 25 -7.71 -13.47 19.61
N PRO A 26 -8.22 -13.43 20.86
CA PRO A 26 -9.49 -14.07 21.19
C PRO A 26 -10.66 -13.62 20.31
N GLU A 27 -10.70 -12.34 19.94
CA GLU A 27 -11.75 -11.76 19.11
C GLU A 27 -11.75 -12.33 17.68
N VAL A 28 -10.60 -12.82 17.19
CA VAL A 28 -10.49 -13.55 15.94
C VAL A 28 -10.97 -14.99 16.11
N PHE A 29 -10.57 -15.64 17.21
CA PHE A 29 -10.99 -16.99 17.53
C PHE A 29 -12.52 -17.10 17.71
N ASP A 30 -13.12 -16.12 18.37
CA ASP A 30 -14.57 -16.03 18.61
C ASP A 30 -15.37 -15.57 17.38
N GLY A 31 -14.68 -15.23 16.27
CA GLY A 31 -15.30 -14.79 15.01
C GLY A 31 -15.89 -13.37 15.04
N ILE A 32 -15.57 -12.58 16.07
CA ILE A 32 -15.98 -11.16 16.15
C ILE A 32 -15.15 -10.32 15.15
N ILE A 33 -13.87 -10.67 14.99
CA ILE A 33 -12.98 -10.11 13.99
C ILE A 33 -12.72 -11.17 12.94
N THR A 34 -12.89 -10.80 11.68
CA THR A 34 -12.60 -11.67 10.53
C THR A 34 -11.36 -11.19 9.79
N ILE A 35 -10.47 -12.11 9.46
CA ILE A 35 -9.36 -11.84 8.55
C ILE A 35 -9.88 -11.99 7.12
N LYS A 36 -9.92 -10.89 6.37
CA LYS A 36 -10.47 -10.83 5.01
C LYS A 36 -9.44 -11.27 3.98
N ASN A 37 -8.19 -10.85 4.16
CA ASN A 37 -7.10 -11.17 3.24
C ASN A 37 -5.75 -11.14 3.95
N VAL A 38 -4.83 -11.98 3.51
CA VAL A 38 -3.45 -12.03 3.98
C VAL A 38 -2.53 -12.11 2.77
N VAL A 39 -1.63 -11.16 2.64
CA VAL A 39 -0.57 -11.15 1.65
C VAL A 39 0.78 -11.05 2.35
N ARG A 40 1.79 -11.78 1.85
CA ARG A 40 3.08 -11.82 2.52
C ARG A 40 4.24 -12.05 1.56
N ILE A 41 5.38 -11.52 1.93
CA ILE A 41 6.69 -11.89 1.44
C ILE A 41 7.35 -12.63 2.62
N PRO A 42 7.39 -13.97 2.59
CA PRO A 42 7.81 -14.77 3.75
C PRO A 42 9.19 -14.40 4.27
N GLY A 43 9.30 -14.16 5.57
CA GLY A 43 10.53 -13.75 6.23
C GLY A 43 10.83 -12.25 6.19
N GLU A 44 10.08 -11.46 5.45
CA GLU A 44 10.27 -10.01 5.30
C GLU A 44 9.10 -9.22 5.86
N ARG A 45 7.94 -9.29 5.21
CA ARG A 45 6.78 -8.51 5.59
C ARG A 45 5.46 -9.16 5.15
N ALA A 46 4.41 -8.94 5.92
CA ALA A 46 3.04 -9.33 5.60
C ALA A 46 2.07 -8.17 5.84
N LYS A 47 0.95 -8.17 5.10
CA LYS A 47 -0.20 -7.31 5.38
C LYS A 47 -1.42 -8.19 5.61
N VAL A 48 -2.17 -7.88 6.65
CA VAL A 48 -3.35 -8.63 7.10
C VAL A 48 -4.53 -7.67 7.15
N ALA A 49 -5.51 -7.86 6.27
CA ALA A 49 -6.74 -7.09 6.26
C ALA A 49 -7.75 -7.72 7.22
N VAL A 50 -8.21 -6.95 8.20
CA VAL A 50 -9.13 -7.38 9.24
C VAL A 50 -10.38 -6.51 9.26
N GLU A 51 -11.51 -7.09 9.64
CA GLU A 51 -12.79 -6.41 9.78
C GLU A 51 -13.50 -6.90 11.04
N SER A 52 -14.16 -5.99 11.75
CA SER A 52 -15.02 -6.35 12.88
C SER A 52 -16.49 -6.31 12.49
N TYR A 53 -17.28 -7.24 12.98
CA TYR A 53 -18.75 -7.21 12.88
C TYR A 53 -19.40 -6.34 13.96
N ASP A 54 -18.63 -5.93 14.97
CA ASP A 54 -19.07 -5.03 16.04
C ASP A 54 -18.38 -3.67 15.88
N ASP A 55 -19.14 -2.64 15.57
CA ASP A 55 -18.64 -1.27 15.35
C ASP A 55 -17.95 -0.65 16.60
N ARG A 56 -18.17 -1.24 17.78
CA ARG A 56 -17.53 -0.81 19.02
C ARG A 56 -16.12 -1.35 19.21
N ILE A 57 -15.72 -2.31 18.37
CA ILE A 57 -14.42 -2.95 18.42
C ILE A 57 -13.54 -2.44 17.31
N ASP A 58 -12.39 -1.84 17.67
CA ASP A 58 -11.33 -1.54 16.72
C ASP A 58 -10.59 -2.84 16.36
N PRO A 59 -10.76 -3.36 15.12
CA PRO A 59 -10.16 -4.64 14.75
C PRO A 59 -8.64 -4.57 14.69
N VAL A 60 -8.06 -3.43 14.33
CA VAL A 60 -6.60 -3.24 14.26
C VAL A 60 -6.02 -3.21 15.68
N GLY A 61 -6.60 -2.39 16.56
CA GLY A 61 -6.17 -2.28 17.93
C GLY A 61 -6.25 -3.62 18.69
N ALA A 62 -7.32 -4.39 18.48
CA ALA A 62 -7.49 -5.72 19.07
C ALA A 62 -6.43 -6.72 18.58
N CYS A 63 -6.14 -6.73 17.29
CA CYS A 63 -5.11 -7.61 16.70
C CYS A 63 -3.69 -7.23 17.13
N VAL A 64 -3.38 -5.94 17.24
CA VAL A 64 -2.07 -5.45 17.68
C VAL A 64 -1.87 -5.69 19.18
N GLY A 65 -2.92 -5.44 19.97
CA GLY A 65 -2.89 -5.52 21.43
C GLY A 65 -2.16 -4.33 22.08
N VAL A 66 -2.28 -4.22 23.40
CA VAL A 66 -1.66 -3.14 24.16
C VAL A 66 -0.15 -3.14 23.97
N LYS A 67 0.40 -2.03 23.46
CA LYS A 67 1.84 -1.89 23.16
C LYS A 67 2.38 -3.01 22.25
N GLY A 68 1.54 -3.57 21.38
CA GLY A 68 1.94 -4.64 20.47
C GLY A 68 2.05 -6.02 21.09
N SER A 69 1.50 -6.24 22.29
CA SER A 69 1.68 -7.50 23.04
C SER A 69 1.26 -8.74 22.27
N ARG A 70 0.19 -8.67 21.47
CA ARG A 70 -0.33 -9.79 20.69
C ARG A 70 0.46 -9.97 19.39
N ILE A 71 0.62 -8.89 18.62
CA ILE A 71 1.31 -8.94 17.32
C ILE A 71 2.78 -9.35 17.46
N HIS A 72 3.47 -8.95 18.54
CA HIS A 72 4.86 -9.35 18.77
C HIS A 72 5.02 -10.86 18.98
N GLY A 73 4.01 -11.54 19.56
CA GLY A 73 3.98 -12.99 19.68
C GLY A 73 4.03 -13.65 18.30
N ILE A 74 3.18 -13.19 17.38
CA ILE A 74 3.09 -13.68 16.00
C ILE A 74 4.36 -13.37 15.23
N VAL A 75 4.86 -12.13 15.28
CA VAL A 75 6.10 -11.70 14.61
C VAL A 75 7.29 -12.57 15.02
N ARG A 76 7.42 -12.87 16.32
CA ARG A 76 8.49 -13.72 16.85
C ARG A 76 8.38 -15.17 16.34
N GLU A 77 7.16 -15.72 16.26
CA GLU A 77 6.94 -17.06 15.71
C GLU A 77 7.33 -17.12 14.22
N LEU A 78 7.13 -16.03 13.48
CA LEU A 78 7.49 -15.89 12.07
C LEU A 78 8.95 -15.47 11.83
N ARG A 79 9.82 -15.55 12.85
CA ARG A 79 11.24 -15.17 12.78
C ARG A 79 11.46 -13.72 12.35
N ASN A 80 10.73 -12.80 12.98
CA ASN A 80 10.76 -11.35 12.75
C ASN A 80 10.23 -10.88 11.38
N GLU A 81 9.31 -11.61 10.77
CA GLU A 81 8.51 -11.09 9.65
C GLU A 81 7.61 -9.96 10.16
N ASN A 82 7.77 -8.76 9.59
CA ASN A 82 6.97 -7.61 9.98
C ASN A 82 5.52 -7.78 9.54
N ILE A 83 4.55 -7.47 10.41
CA ILE A 83 3.14 -7.60 10.10
C ILE A 83 2.45 -6.24 10.21
N ASP A 84 1.84 -5.80 9.12
CA ASP A 84 0.96 -4.64 9.09
C ASP A 84 -0.49 -5.12 9.15
N VAL A 85 -1.22 -4.69 10.15
CA VAL A 85 -2.67 -4.95 10.26
C VAL A 85 -3.43 -3.78 9.65
N VAL A 86 -4.29 -4.08 8.69
CA VAL A 86 -5.04 -3.08 7.91
C VAL A 86 -6.52 -3.25 8.18
N ASN A 87 -7.22 -2.18 8.55
CA ASN A 87 -8.67 -2.20 8.69
C ASN A 87 -9.31 -2.28 7.30
N HIS A 88 -9.98 -3.40 7.02
CA HIS A 88 -10.66 -3.65 5.75
C HIS A 88 -11.83 -2.69 5.52
N THR A 89 -12.11 -2.39 4.28
CA THR A 89 -13.28 -1.63 3.83
C THR A 89 -13.58 -1.96 2.37
N GLU A 90 -14.85 -1.89 1.98
CA GLU A 90 -15.26 -2.06 0.58
C GLU A 90 -14.88 -0.85 -0.29
N ASN A 91 -14.66 0.32 0.32
CA ASN A 91 -14.15 1.49 -0.39
C ASN A 91 -12.68 1.27 -0.78
N LYS A 92 -12.43 1.09 -2.08
CA LYS A 92 -11.11 0.75 -2.63
C LYS A 92 -10.07 1.84 -2.40
N GLN A 93 -10.44 3.12 -2.58
CA GLN A 93 -9.54 4.25 -2.34
C GLN A 93 -9.07 4.29 -0.88
N LEU A 94 -10.01 4.10 0.05
CA LEU A 94 -9.70 4.06 1.47
C LEU A 94 -8.88 2.83 1.86
N LEU A 95 -9.15 1.67 1.24
CA LEU A 95 -8.37 0.46 1.47
C LEU A 95 -6.92 0.62 1.00
N ILE A 96 -6.71 1.19 -0.18
CA ILE A 96 -5.38 1.50 -0.73
C ILE A 96 -4.64 2.46 0.21
N SER A 97 -5.32 3.53 0.65
CA SER A 97 -4.73 4.49 1.59
C SER A 97 -4.28 3.84 2.90
N ARG A 98 -5.13 2.99 3.48
CA ARG A 98 -4.78 2.24 4.70
C ARG A 98 -3.66 1.23 4.46
N ALA A 99 -3.66 0.56 3.30
CA ALA A 99 -2.66 -0.46 2.96
C ALA A 99 -1.26 0.14 2.77
N LEU A 100 -1.14 1.40 2.35
CA LEU A 100 0.13 2.10 2.16
C LEU A 100 0.67 2.77 3.43
N SER A 101 -0.07 2.68 4.55
CA SER A 101 0.46 3.17 5.84
C SER A 101 1.91 2.68 6.06
N PRO A 102 2.81 3.51 6.62
CA PRO A 102 2.57 4.80 7.28
C PRO A 102 2.59 6.03 6.36
N ALA A 103 2.70 5.86 5.03
CA ALA A 103 2.69 6.98 4.09
C ALA A 103 1.35 7.72 4.13
N LYS A 104 1.41 9.06 4.07
CA LYS A 104 0.25 9.92 3.97
C LYS A 104 -0.06 10.15 2.50
N ILE A 105 -1.30 9.85 2.11
CA ILE A 105 -1.78 9.99 0.75
C ILE A 105 -2.67 11.22 0.66
N GLN A 106 -2.50 12.02 -0.38
CA GLN A 106 -3.34 13.18 -0.66
C GLN A 106 -4.57 12.78 -1.46
N SER A 107 -4.37 12.05 -2.55
CA SER A 107 -5.47 11.58 -3.39
C SER A 107 -5.18 10.22 -4.03
N VAL A 108 -6.26 9.49 -4.38
CA VAL A 108 -6.21 8.21 -5.10
C VAL A 108 -7.22 8.28 -6.23
N THR A 109 -6.76 8.08 -7.44
CA THR A 109 -7.60 7.93 -8.64
C THR A 109 -7.61 6.47 -9.08
N LEU A 110 -8.80 5.89 -9.20
CA LEU A 110 -8.96 4.48 -9.61
C LEU A 110 -9.27 4.38 -11.09
N ASP A 111 -8.60 3.46 -11.76
CA ASP A 111 -8.95 2.94 -13.08
C ASP A 111 -9.40 1.49 -12.89
N GLU A 112 -10.72 1.32 -12.76
CA GLU A 112 -11.32 0.01 -12.49
C GLU A 112 -11.25 -0.93 -13.69
N GLU A 113 -11.20 -0.38 -14.92
CA GLU A 113 -11.13 -1.19 -16.14
C GLU A 113 -9.78 -1.90 -16.26
N ASN A 114 -8.69 -1.20 -15.90
CA ASN A 114 -7.34 -1.72 -15.98
C ASN A 114 -6.81 -2.22 -14.62
N MET A 115 -7.62 -2.15 -13.55
CA MET A 115 -7.23 -2.49 -12.18
C MET A 115 -5.97 -1.73 -11.73
N ARG A 116 -5.89 -0.44 -12.03
CA ARG A 116 -4.77 0.46 -11.68
C ARG A 116 -5.24 1.57 -10.76
N ALA A 117 -4.33 2.05 -9.93
CA ALA A 117 -4.59 3.18 -9.06
C ALA A 117 -3.41 4.16 -9.11
N ALA A 118 -3.70 5.40 -9.48
CA ALA A 118 -2.76 6.51 -9.40
C ALA A 118 -2.87 7.16 -8.01
N ILE A 119 -1.74 7.25 -7.31
CA ILE A 119 -1.67 7.69 -5.92
C ILE A 119 -0.78 8.92 -5.86
N TYR A 120 -1.35 10.04 -5.41
CA TYR A 120 -0.65 11.31 -5.30
C TYR A 120 -0.29 11.58 -3.84
N MET A 121 0.95 11.99 -3.60
CA MET A 121 1.47 12.27 -2.27
C MET A 121 2.67 13.22 -2.31
N GLU A 122 2.97 13.85 -1.19
CA GLU A 122 4.15 14.69 -1.04
C GLU A 122 5.45 13.90 -1.28
N ALA A 123 6.48 14.57 -1.77
CA ALA A 123 7.74 13.93 -2.18
C ALA A 123 8.43 13.15 -1.05
N ASP A 124 8.31 13.61 0.21
CA ASP A 124 8.87 12.96 1.40
C ASP A 124 8.12 11.66 1.76
N GLN A 125 6.84 11.50 1.34
CA GLN A 125 6.01 10.33 1.60
C GLN A 125 6.27 9.18 0.62
N VAL A 126 6.79 9.47 -0.57
CA VAL A 126 7.01 8.46 -1.64
C VAL A 126 7.90 7.30 -1.16
N SER A 127 8.97 7.60 -0.46
CA SER A 127 9.88 6.56 0.07
C SER A 127 9.20 5.67 1.10
N LEU A 128 8.29 6.21 1.90
CA LEU A 128 7.50 5.46 2.88
C LEU A 128 6.47 4.56 2.19
N ALA A 129 5.81 5.07 1.14
CA ALA A 129 4.84 4.31 0.36
C ALA A 129 5.50 3.12 -0.35
N ILE A 130 6.65 3.31 -0.97
CA ILE A 130 7.41 2.26 -1.63
C ILE A 130 7.94 1.25 -0.60
N GLY A 131 8.56 1.76 0.48
CA GLY A 131 9.18 0.96 1.52
C GLY A 131 10.49 0.30 1.09
N LYS A 132 11.17 -0.36 2.02
CA LYS A 132 12.42 -1.09 1.75
C LYS A 132 12.17 -2.18 0.71
N GLY A 133 12.96 -2.18 -0.37
CA GLY A 133 12.86 -3.17 -1.44
C GLY A 133 11.51 -3.16 -2.20
N GLY A 134 10.72 -2.09 -2.08
CA GLY A 134 9.40 -2.02 -2.70
C GLY A 134 8.33 -2.88 -2.00
N HIS A 135 8.64 -3.47 -0.83
CA HIS A 135 7.75 -4.43 -0.18
C HIS A 135 6.42 -3.81 0.24
N ASN A 136 6.40 -2.54 0.66
CA ASN A 136 5.18 -1.90 1.13
C ASN A 136 4.16 -1.71 0.01
N ILE A 137 4.58 -1.13 -1.12
CA ILE A 137 3.72 -0.91 -2.28
C ILE A 137 3.29 -2.23 -2.94
N ASN A 138 4.21 -3.18 -3.06
CA ASN A 138 3.94 -4.48 -3.66
C ASN A 138 2.87 -5.26 -2.88
N LEU A 139 3.01 -5.31 -1.53
CA LEU A 139 2.03 -5.95 -0.66
C LEU A 139 0.71 -5.19 -0.64
N ALA A 140 0.73 -3.85 -0.73
CA ALA A 140 -0.50 -3.06 -0.83
C ALA A 140 -1.25 -3.35 -2.13
N GLY A 141 -0.55 -3.45 -3.26
CA GLY A 141 -1.12 -3.87 -4.54
C GLY A 141 -1.72 -5.28 -4.47
N MET A 142 -0.98 -6.25 -3.93
CA MET A 142 -1.48 -7.62 -3.74
C MET A 142 -2.71 -7.69 -2.82
N LEU A 143 -2.76 -6.86 -1.76
CA LEU A 143 -3.86 -6.83 -0.80
C LEU A 143 -5.15 -6.27 -1.41
N THR A 144 -5.02 -5.22 -2.21
CA THR A 144 -6.13 -4.47 -2.79
C THR A 144 -6.58 -4.99 -4.15
N GLY A 145 -5.69 -5.71 -4.84
CA GLY A 145 -5.91 -6.22 -6.20
C GLY A 145 -5.68 -5.18 -7.29
N TYR A 146 -5.05 -4.05 -6.98
CA TYR A 146 -4.73 -2.98 -7.93
C TYR A 146 -3.23 -2.89 -8.15
N ASP A 147 -2.85 -2.54 -9.38
CA ASP A 147 -1.49 -2.09 -9.69
C ASP A 147 -1.36 -0.61 -9.26
N LEU A 148 -0.38 -0.31 -8.39
CA LEU A 148 -0.28 0.97 -7.70
C LEU A 148 0.83 1.81 -8.30
N ASP A 149 0.47 2.92 -8.93
CA ASP A 149 1.39 3.93 -9.46
C ASP A 149 1.47 5.12 -8.49
N VAL A 150 2.68 5.47 -8.04
CA VAL A 150 2.90 6.58 -7.11
C VAL A 150 3.43 7.78 -7.85
N TYR A 151 2.74 8.91 -7.71
CA TYR A 151 3.10 10.21 -8.26
C TYR A 151 3.40 11.18 -7.13
N ARG A 152 4.39 12.03 -7.36
CA ARG A 152 4.64 13.18 -6.48
C ARG A 152 3.59 14.23 -6.79
N ASP A 153 2.91 14.70 -5.77
CA ASP A 153 2.17 15.93 -5.89
C ASP A 153 3.21 17.07 -5.78
N THR A 154 3.68 17.50 -6.93
CA THR A 154 4.39 18.76 -7.03
C THR A 154 3.30 19.82 -7.16
N ASP A 155 3.12 20.64 -6.12
CA ASP A 155 2.45 21.92 -6.22
C ASP A 155 3.19 22.91 -7.17
N ASP A 156 4.27 22.46 -7.77
CA ASP A 156 4.81 23.04 -8.98
C ASP A 156 3.81 22.72 -10.12
N ILE A 157 2.73 23.52 -10.19
CA ILE A 157 2.33 24.02 -11.46
C ILE A 157 3.65 24.67 -11.96
N GLU A 158 4.42 23.95 -12.77
CA GLU A 158 5.24 24.64 -13.75
C GLU A 158 4.19 25.44 -14.51
N ASP A 159 3.98 26.69 -14.09
CA ASP A 159 3.35 27.68 -14.94
C ASP A 159 4.20 27.61 -16.21
N ASP A 160 3.62 27.08 -17.28
CA ASP A 160 4.23 27.06 -18.60
C ASP A 160 4.67 28.50 -18.88
N VAL A 161 5.94 28.79 -18.58
CA VAL A 161 6.49 30.13 -18.72
C VAL A 161 6.67 30.36 -20.20
N ALA A 162 6.00 31.36 -20.72
CA ALA A 162 6.11 31.70 -22.15
C ALA A 162 7.58 31.96 -22.48
N ILE A 163 8.06 31.36 -23.59
CA ILE A 163 9.46 31.50 -24.02
C ILE A 163 9.89 32.97 -24.14
N ASP A 164 8.94 33.87 -24.41
CA ASP A 164 9.18 35.33 -24.46
C ASP A 164 9.70 35.91 -23.12
N GLU A 165 9.41 35.31 -21.99
CA GLU A 165 9.91 35.77 -20.70
C GLU A 165 11.39 35.52 -20.51
N PHE A 166 12.00 34.68 -21.35
CA PHE A 166 13.45 34.44 -21.37
C PHE A 166 14.23 35.35 -22.32
N ALA A 167 13.57 36.41 -22.87
CA ALA A 167 14.20 37.36 -23.77
C ALA A 167 15.44 38.09 -23.21
N ASP A 168 15.53 38.16 -21.87
CA ASP A 168 16.69 38.72 -21.17
C ASP A 168 17.89 37.75 -21.09
N VAL A 169 17.66 36.45 -21.34
CA VAL A 169 18.66 35.38 -21.17
C VAL A 169 18.98 34.68 -22.49
N LEU A 170 18.04 34.64 -23.43
CA LEU A 170 18.16 33.98 -24.72
C LEU A 170 18.18 35.03 -25.84
N ASP A 171 19.04 34.82 -26.84
CA ASP A 171 19.06 35.63 -28.05
C ASP A 171 17.75 35.49 -28.84
N ASP A 172 17.23 36.58 -29.45
CA ASP A 172 15.97 36.63 -30.19
C ASP A 172 15.85 35.52 -31.24
N TRP A 173 16.95 35.21 -31.94
CA TRP A 173 16.94 34.14 -32.98
C TRP A 173 16.70 32.74 -32.41
N ILE A 174 17.07 32.49 -31.14
CA ILE A 174 16.82 31.22 -30.45
C ILE A 174 15.32 31.10 -30.10
N ILE A 175 14.74 32.20 -29.61
CA ILE A 175 13.30 32.27 -29.30
C ILE A 175 12.48 32.04 -30.57
N ASP A 176 12.82 32.70 -31.67
CA ASP A 176 12.16 32.53 -32.97
C ASP A 176 12.31 31.09 -33.51
N ALA A 177 13.49 30.49 -33.34
CA ALA A 177 13.72 29.10 -33.75
C ALA A 177 12.88 28.11 -32.95
N LEU A 178 12.79 28.27 -31.63
CA LEU A 178 11.98 27.40 -30.72
C LEU A 178 10.49 27.51 -31.04
N LYS A 179 9.97 28.72 -31.26
CA LYS A 179 8.59 28.96 -31.69
C LYS A 179 8.28 28.33 -33.04
N SER A 180 9.23 28.36 -33.98
CA SER A 180 9.04 27.79 -35.31
C SER A 180 8.84 26.26 -35.30
N ILE A 181 9.30 25.58 -34.26
CA ILE A 181 9.13 24.13 -34.08
C ILE A 181 7.99 23.78 -33.11
N GLY A 182 7.21 24.79 -32.64
CA GLY A 182 6.04 24.59 -31.79
C GLY A 182 6.35 24.50 -30.29
N CYS A 183 7.51 25.01 -29.84
CA CYS A 183 7.84 25.18 -28.43
C CYS A 183 7.52 26.62 -28.04
N ASP A 184 6.30 26.87 -27.54
CA ASP A 184 5.84 28.21 -27.15
C ASP A 184 6.05 28.46 -25.65
N THR A 185 6.32 27.39 -24.85
CA THR A 185 6.53 27.41 -23.40
C THR A 185 7.75 26.58 -23.01
N ALA A 186 8.34 26.88 -21.87
CA ALA A 186 9.48 26.18 -21.27
C ALA A 186 9.10 25.48 -19.97
#